data_f04c011a288bb994a1456c3f6cce14c9
#
_entry.id   f04c011a288bb994a1456c3f6cce14c9
#
_cell.length_a   1.000
_cell.length_b   1.000
_cell.length_c   1.000
_cell.angle_alpha   90.00
_cell.angle_beta   90.00
_cell.angle_gamma   90.00
#
_symmetry.space_group_name_H-M   'P 1'
#
loop_
_entity.id
_entity.type
_entity.pdbx_description
1 polymer ?
#
loop_
_entity_poly.entity_id
_entity_poly.type
_entity_poly.pdbx_seq_one_letter_code
_entity_poly.pdbx_strand_id
1 'polypeptide(L)'
;FSEAIETPLGPAAGPHTQLAQNIVVSYLTGGRFFELKTVQQLDELVVDKPCIDAQDEGYNVEWSQELSLSQSYEEYVKAWFALHLLNEVFHFSSLNERGFVFNMSVGYTLDGIKTEKMNAFIENLKDASSHPLFKEYKSILRNELAGGILAQFLKNAEEKRRIGESIDSISSFI
;
A
#
# COMPACT_ATOMS: atom_id res chain seq x y z
N PHE A 1 -5.97 -13.27 -12.44
CA PHE A 1 -5.89 -13.19 -10.98
C PHE A 1 -6.79 -14.26 -10.40
N SER A 2 -6.29 -15.09 -9.48
CA SER A 2 -7.07 -16.15 -8.82
C SER A 2 -7.52 -15.74 -7.41
N GLU A 3 -7.49 -14.46 -7.09
CA GLU A 3 -7.89 -13.95 -5.79
C GLU A 3 -9.34 -13.48 -5.80
N ALA A 4 -10.07 -13.84 -4.75
CA ALA A 4 -11.43 -13.38 -4.55
C ALA A 4 -11.43 -11.95 -3.98
N ILE A 5 -12.24 -11.09 -4.55
CA ILE A 5 -12.51 -9.74 -4.05
C ILE A 5 -14.00 -9.53 -3.88
N GLU A 6 -14.41 -8.78 -2.89
CA GLU A 6 -15.83 -8.57 -2.59
C GLU A 6 -16.52 -7.67 -3.60
N THR A 7 -15.79 -6.69 -4.13
CA THR A 7 -16.29 -5.79 -5.16
C THR A 7 -15.22 -5.60 -6.23
N PRO A 8 -15.58 -5.57 -7.52
CA PRO A 8 -14.63 -5.31 -8.60
C PRO A 8 -14.35 -3.81 -8.78
N LEU A 9 -14.54 -3.01 -7.75
CA LEU A 9 -14.41 -1.56 -7.77
C LEU A 9 -13.16 -1.13 -7.01
N GLY A 10 -12.54 -0.07 -7.50
CA GLY A 10 -11.42 0.59 -6.85
C GLY A 10 -10.90 1.74 -7.69
N PRO A 11 -9.98 2.53 -7.14
CA PRO A 11 -9.41 3.66 -7.86
C PRO A 11 -8.45 3.19 -8.96
N ALA A 12 -8.53 3.85 -10.11
CA ALA A 12 -7.52 3.72 -11.16
C ALA A 12 -6.20 4.37 -10.73
N ALA A 13 -5.11 4.00 -11.40
CA ALA A 13 -3.79 4.57 -11.16
C ALA A 13 -3.77 6.09 -11.39
N GLY A 14 -3.29 6.81 -10.39
CA GLY A 14 -3.20 8.26 -10.43
C GLY A 14 -2.59 8.82 -9.14
N PRO A 15 -2.43 10.13 -9.00
CA PRO A 15 -1.90 10.76 -7.78
C PRO A 15 -2.62 10.31 -6.50
N HIS A 16 -3.91 10.09 -6.58
CA HIS A 16 -4.74 9.61 -5.46
C HIS A 16 -4.47 8.16 -5.01
N THR A 17 -3.74 7.37 -5.76
CA THR A 17 -3.31 6.02 -5.39
C THR A 17 -1.81 5.93 -5.08
N GLN A 18 -1.15 7.06 -4.90
CA GLN A 18 0.27 7.12 -4.52
C GLN A 18 0.45 7.15 -2.99
N LEU A 19 -0.48 7.73 -2.26
CA LEU A 19 -0.39 7.89 -0.80
C LEU A 19 -1.22 6.84 -0.06
N ALA A 20 -0.65 6.27 0.99
CA ALA A 20 -1.31 5.26 1.81
C ALA A 20 -2.64 5.74 2.39
N GLN A 21 -2.72 7.00 2.83
CA GLN A 21 -3.95 7.58 3.36
C GLN A 21 -5.11 7.53 2.36
N ASN A 22 -4.85 7.82 1.09
CA ASN A 22 -5.87 7.82 0.05
C ASN A 22 -6.34 6.39 -0.29
N ILE A 23 -5.40 5.44 -0.31
CA ILE A 23 -5.70 4.01 -0.50
C ILE A 23 -6.57 3.50 0.66
N VAL A 24 -6.22 3.85 1.91
CA VAL A 24 -7.00 3.48 3.10
C VAL A 24 -8.41 4.07 3.04
N VAL A 25 -8.56 5.35 2.69
CA VAL A 25 -9.90 5.97 2.55
C VAL A 25 -10.71 5.27 1.47
N SER A 26 -10.12 4.95 0.33
CA SER A 26 -10.79 4.20 -0.72
C SER A 26 -11.23 2.80 -0.24
N TYR A 27 -10.40 2.12 0.53
CA TYR A 27 -10.75 0.83 1.13
C TYR A 27 -11.96 0.94 2.08
N LEU A 28 -11.95 1.93 2.96
CA LEU A 28 -13.02 2.18 3.91
C LEU A 28 -14.36 2.53 3.24
N THR A 29 -14.30 3.08 2.03
CA THR A 29 -15.49 3.41 1.23
C THR A 29 -15.92 2.30 0.26
N GLY A 30 -15.29 1.11 0.33
CA GLY A 30 -15.71 -0.07 -0.41
C GLY A 30 -14.83 -0.45 -1.60
N GLY A 31 -13.73 0.26 -1.85
CA GLY A 31 -12.74 -0.13 -2.85
C GLY A 31 -12.06 -1.45 -2.44
N ARG A 32 -11.86 -2.35 -3.42
CA ARG A 32 -11.19 -3.63 -3.20
C ARG A 32 -10.14 -3.94 -4.27
N PHE A 33 -10.14 -3.23 -5.36
CA PHE A 33 -9.15 -3.34 -6.42
C PHE A 33 -8.41 -2.01 -6.54
N PHE A 34 -7.12 -1.99 -6.21
CA PHE A 34 -6.33 -0.77 -6.18
C PHE A 34 -5.27 -0.81 -7.26
N GLU A 35 -5.41 0.04 -8.25
CA GLU A 35 -4.36 0.26 -9.22
C GLU A 35 -3.41 1.35 -8.70
N LEU A 36 -2.23 0.93 -8.22
CA LEU A 36 -1.24 1.84 -7.65
C LEU A 36 -0.71 2.80 -8.72
N LYS A 37 -0.41 4.02 -8.32
CA LYS A 37 0.15 5.01 -9.23
C LYS A 37 1.42 4.49 -9.86
N THR A 38 1.47 4.58 -11.18
CA THR A 38 2.69 4.36 -11.94
C THR A 38 3.73 5.41 -11.57
N VAL A 39 4.89 4.96 -11.15
CA VAL A 39 6.04 5.82 -10.87
C VAL A 39 7.16 5.53 -11.87
N GLN A 40 8.03 6.50 -12.07
CA GLN A 40 9.14 6.41 -13.02
C GLN A 40 10.47 6.61 -12.30
N GLN A 41 11.58 6.35 -12.99
CA GLN A 41 12.91 6.31 -12.40
C GLN A 41 13.47 7.67 -11.95
N LEU A 42 12.94 8.77 -12.46
CA LEU A 42 13.36 10.11 -12.06
C LEU A 42 12.66 10.46 -10.75
N ASP A 43 13.43 10.78 -9.72
CA ASP A 43 12.88 11.14 -8.41
C ASP A 43 12.33 12.57 -8.37
N GLU A 44 12.71 13.40 -9.35
CA GLU A 44 12.17 14.75 -9.53
C GLU A 44 11.63 14.90 -10.94
N LEU A 45 10.42 15.37 -11.03
CA LEU A 45 9.77 15.78 -12.28
C LEU A 45 9.56 17.28 -12.28
N VAL A 46 10.12 17.94 -13.27
CA VAL A 46 9.76 19.33 -13.56
C VAL A 46 8.47 19.31 -14.36
N VAL A 47 7.40 19.75 -13.71
CA VAL A 47 6.07 19.84 -14.32
C VAL A 47 5.81 21.30 -14.71
N ASP A 48 5.55 21.55 -15.99
CA ASP A 48 5.17 22.87 -16.46
C ASP A 48 3.83 23.30 -15.85
N LYS A 49 3.77 24.56 -15.46
CA LYS A 49 2.54 25.13 -14.87
C LYS A 49 1.46 25.33 -15.96
N PRO A 50 0.19 25.22 -15.58
CA PRO A 50 -0.32 25.12 -14.22
C PRO A 50 -0.31 23.68 -13.68
N CYS A 51 0.14 23.51 -12.45
CA CYS A 51 0.04 22.26 -11.69
C CYS A 51 -0.27 22.57 -10.22
N ILE A 52 -0.74 21.58 -9.48
CA ILE A 52 -0.97 21.66 -8.04
C ILE A 52 0.17 20.96 -7.34
N ASP A 53 0.84 21.63 -6.42
CA ASP A 53 1.78 21.03 -5.51
C ASP A 53 1.00 20.53 -4.28
N ALA A 54 0.83 19.24 -4.17
CA ALA A 54 0.03 18.59 -3.15
C ALA A 54 0.65 17.26 -2.74
N GLN A 55 1.88 17.30 -2.26
CA GLN A 55 2.69 16.12 -1.92
C GLN A 55 2.04 15.25 -0.85
N ASP A 56 1.36 15.84 0.10
CA ASP A 56 0.71 15.15 1.21
C ASP A 56 -0.74 14.74 0.91
N GLU A 57 -1.37 15.34 -0.09
CA GLU A 57 -2.73 15.02 -0.52
C GLU A 57 -2.76 14.10 -1.75
N GLY A 58 -1.66 13.99 -2.49
CA GLY A 58 -1.57 13.22 -3.73
C GLY A 58 -2.41 13.77 -4.88
N TYR A 59 -2.73 15.04 -4.84
CA TYR A 59 -3.62 15.72 -5.80
C TYR A 59 -2.82 16.62 -6.73
N ASN A 60 -2.43 16.05 -7.87
CA ASN A 60 -1.64 16.76 -8.87
C ASN A 60 -2.08 16.37 -10.28
N VAL A 61 -1.33 16.72 -11.30
CA VAL A 61 -1.60 16.26 -12.66
C VAL A 61 -1.27 14.76 -12.80
N GLU A 62 -2.00 14.06 -13.68
CA GLU A 62 -1.94 12.61 -13.81
C GLU A 62 -0.53 12.04 -14.01
N TRP A 63 0.28 12.69 -14.80
CA TRP A 63 1.63 12.24 -15.15
C TRP A 63 2.72 12.80 -14.23
N SER A 64 2.36 13.62 -13.24
CA SER A 64 3.31 14.11 -12.25
C SER A 64 3.67 13.02 -11.24
N GLN A 65 4.79 13.22 -10.59
CA GLN A 65 5.26 12.35 -9.52
C GLN A 65 5.71 13.19 -8.34
N GLU A 66 4.99 13.12 -7.24
CA GLU A 66 5.26 13.87 -6.03
C GLU A 66 6.35 13.20 -5.17
N LEU A 67 6.44 11.88 -5.25
CA LEU A 67 7.31 11.06 -4.44
C LEU A 67 8.38 10.37 -5.29
N SER A 68 9.56 10.17 -4.73
CA SER A 68 10.58 9.30 -5.31
C SER A 68 10.11 7.85 -5.35
N LEU A 69 10.82 6.99 -6.08
CA LEU A 69 10.54 5.55 -6.11
C LEU A 69 10.55 4.93 -4.71
N SER A 70 11.52 5.30 -3.87
CA SER A 70 11.61 4.77 -2.50
C SER A 70 10.45 5.23 -1.62
N GLN A 71 10.07 6.50 -1.71
CA GLN A 71 8.93 7.04 -0.97
C GLN A 71 7.61 6.40 -1.43
N SER A 72 7.42 6.23 -2.74
CA SER A 72 6.24 5.53 -3.27
C SER A 72 6.17 4.08 -2.80
N TYR A 73 7.31 3.38 -2.79
CA TYR A 73 7.39 2.03 -2.25
C TYR A 73 6.96 1.99 -0.76
N GLU A 74 7.46 2.92 0.04
CA GLU A 74 7.10 3.03 1.45
C GLU A 74 5.60 3.24 1.65
N GLU A 75 4.99 4.13 0.87
CA GLU A 75 3.54 4.37 0.91
C GLU A 75 2.74 3.11 0.53
N TYR A 76 3.18 2.34 -0.46
CA TYR A 76 2.49 1.12 -0.86
C TYR A 76 2.60 0.02 0.19
N VAL A 77 3.75 -0.18 0.78
CA VAL A 77 3.92 -1.13 1.89
C VAL A 77 3.11 -0.70 3.12
N LYS A 78 3.11 0.59 3.44
CA LYS A 78 2.29 1.16 4.53
C LYS A 78 0.79 0.90 4.31
N ALA A 79 0.30 1.18 3.11
CA ALA A 79 -1.09 0.90 2.74
C ALA A 79 -1.41 -0.59 2.86
N TRP A 80 -0.54 -1.45 2.35
CA TRP A 80 -0.70 -2.90 2.42
C TRP A 80 -0.92 -3.40 3.85
N PHE A 81 -0.05 -3.00 4.78
CA PHE A 81 -0.20 -3.35 6.19
C PHE A 81 -1.47 -2.76 6.79
N ALA A 82 -1.79 -1.50 6.49
CA ALA A 82 -2.98 -0.84 7.03
C ALA A 82 -4.27 -1.56 6.60
N LEU A 83 -4.38 -1.96 5.33
CA LEU A 83 -5.57 -2.66 4.84
C LEU A 83 -5.72 -4.05 5.48
N HIS A 84 -4.64 -4.79 5.61
CA HIS A 84 -4.65 -6.07 6.32
C HIS A 84 -5.11 -5.89 7.77
N LEU A 85 -4.52 -4.94 8.49
CA LEU A 85 -4.87 -4.68 9.87
C LEU A 85 -6.33 -4.25 10.05
N LEU A 86 -6.81 -3.35 9.19
CA LEU A 86 -8.21 -2.90 9.19
C LEU A 86 -9.16 -4.06 8.94
N ASN A 87 -8.84 -4.93 7.99
CA ASN A 87 -9.67 -6.11 7.75
C ASN A 87 -9.76 -7.02 8.98
N GLU A 88 -8.63 -7.26 9.64
CA GLU A 88 -8.59 -8.11 10.84
C GLU A 88 -9.31 -7.51 12.05
N VAL A 89 -9.20 -6.20 12.24
CA VAL A 89 -9.83 -5.51 13.38
C VAL A 89 -11.33 -5.34 13.19
N PHE A 90 -11.76 -4.95 11.99
CA PHE A 90 -13.14 -4.57 11.72
C PHE A 90 -13.94 -5.59 10.91
N HIS A 91 -13.30 -6.67 10.45
CA HIS A 91 -13.95 -7.73 9.66
C HIS A 91 -14.67 -7.19 8.40
N PHE A 92 -13.99 -6.35 7.65
CA PHE A 92 -14.54 -5.78 6.42
C PHE A 92 -14.70 -6.80 5.30
N SER A 93 -13.92 -7.87 5.30
CA SER A 93 -14.07 -8.96 4.35
C SER A 93 -14.83 -10.11 4.96
N SER A 94 -15.82 -10.62 4.22
CA SER A 94 -16.52 -11.87 4.52
C SER A 94 -15.78 -13.10 3.95
N LEU A 95 -14.77 -12.87 3.13
CA LEU A 95 -13.95 -13.91 2.51
C LEU A 95 -12.90 -14.40 3.50
N ASN A 96 -12.54 -15.69 3.41
CA ASN A 96 -11.44 -16.26 4.19
C ASN A 96 -10.06 -15.81 3.68
N GLU A 97 -10.02 -14.83 2.80
CA GLU A 97 -8.85 -14.24 2.18
C GLU A 97 -8.83 -12.73 2.48
N ARG A 98 -7.76 -12.03 2.07
CA ARG A 98 -7.62 -10.60 2.30
C ARG A 98 -8.75 -9.73 1.69
N GLY A 99 -9.42 -10.23 0.65
CA GLY A 99 -10.58 -9.59 0.03
C GLY A 99 -10.26 -8.33 -0.80
N PHE A 100 -9.00 -7.97 -0.97
CA PHE A 100 -8.55 -6.85 -1.80
C PHE A 100 -7.30 -7.21 -2.58
N VAL A 101 -7.04 -6.48 -3.66
CA VAL A 101 -5.89 -6.68 -4.56
C VAL A 101 -5.21 -5.34 -4.84
N PHE A 102 -3.89 -5.33 -4.78
CA PHE A 102 -3.05 -4.30 -5.35
C PHE A 102 -2.62 -4.72 -6.75
N ASN A 103 -2.68 -3.80 -7.68
CA ASN A 103 -2.18 -3.94 -9.03
C ASN A 103 -1.34 -2.71 -9.39
N MET A 104 -0.36 -2.88 -10.25
CA MET A 104 0.45 -1.76 -10.71
C MET A 104 0.60 -1.81 -12.22
N SER A 105 0.31 -0.70 -12.87
CA SER A 105 0.72 -0.47 -14.24
C SER A 105 2.14 0.08 -14.24
N VAL A 106 2.99 -0.49 -15.08
CA VAL A 106 4.34 0.03 -15.32
C VAL A 106 4.33 0.82 -16.61
N GLY A 107 4.51 2.13 -16.50
CA GLY A 107 4.41 3.06 -17.64
C GLY A 107 5.74 3.72 -18.01
N TYR A 108 5.66 4.69 -18.89
CA TYR A 108 6.74 5.47 -19.49
C TYR A 108 7.53 4.71 -20.57
N THR A 109 8.79 5.02 -20.75
CA THR A 109 9.59 4.43 -21.82
C THR A 109 10.10 3.04 -21.43
N LEU A 110 10.27 2.17 -22.42
CA LEU A 110 10.85 0.84 -22.20
C LEU A 110 12.26 0.91 -21.61
N ASP A 111 13.06 1.90 -21.99
CA ASP A 111 14.40 2.09 -21.46
C ASP A 111 14.37 2.48 -19.97
N GLY A 112 13.40 3.30 -19.56
CA GLY A 112 13.18 3.63 -18.14
C GLY A 112 12.79 2.42 -17.32
N ILE A 113 11.92 1.58 -17.83
CA ILE A 113 11.47 0.34 -17.15
C ILE A 113 12.63 -0.65 -16.97
N LYS A 114 13.57 -0.70 -17.89
CA LYS A 114 14.72 -1.61 -17.86
C LYS A 114 15.87 -1.15 -16.95
N THR A 115 15.78 0.01 -16.36
CA THR A 115 16.82 0.46 -15.41
C THR A 115 16.89 -0.42 -14.20
N GLU A 116 18.08 -0.58 -13.61
CA GLU A 116 18.27 -1.36 -12.38
C GLU A 116 17.38 -0.85 -11.24
N LYS A 117 17.26 0.48 -11.11
CA LYS A 117 16.44 1.13 -10.08
C LYS A 117 14.95 0.76 -10.22
N MET A 118 14.39 0.80 -11.43
CA MET A 118 13.00 0.44 -11.67
C MET A 118 12.78 -1.07 -11.53
N ASN A 119 13.69 -1.90 -12.01
CA ASN A 119 13.62 -3.34 -11.81
C ASN A 119 13.63 -3.71 -10.33
N ALA A 120 14.52 -3.12 -9.53
CA ALA A 120 14.56 -3.35 -8.09
C ALA A 120 13.24 -2.95 -7.41
N PHE A 121 12.66 -1.82 -7.80
CA PHE A 121 11.35 -1.38 -7.30
C PHE A 121 10.25 -2.40 -7.62
N ILE A 122 10.16 -2.88 -8.86
CA ILE A 122 9.16 -3.85 -9.29
C ILE A 122 9.33 -5.20 -8.56
N GLU A 123 10.56 -5.69 -8.49
CA GLU A 123 10.84 -6.98 -7.83
C GLU A 123 10.60 -6.91 -6.31
N ASN A 124 10.92 -5.78 -5.67
CA ASN A 124 10.60 -5.56 -4.27
C ASN A 124 9.08 -5.49 -4.00
N LEU A 125 8.28 -4.98 -4.94
CA LEU A 125 6.82 -5.02 -4.82
C LEU A 125 6.26 -6.43 -5.02
N LYS A 126 6.89 -7.24 -5.87
CA LYS A 126 6.49 -8.66 -6.02
C LYS A 126 6.79 -9.47 -4.76
N ASP A 127 7.90 -9.20 -4.09
CA ASP A 127 8.27 -9.83 -2.82
C ASP A 127 9.03 -8.84 -1.92
N ALA A 128 8.30 -8.26 -0.99
CA ALA A 128 8.83 -7.30 -0.02
C ALA A 128 9.50 -7.96 1.22
N SER A 129 9.59 -9.27 1.30
CA SER A 129 10.04 -10.01 2.49
C SER A 129 11.45 -9.64 2.96
N SER A 130 12.33 -9.31 2.03
CA SER A 130 13.71 -8.91 2.32
C SER A 130 13.85 -7.43 2.67
N HIS A 131 12.87 -6.61 2.32
CA HIS A 131 12.97 -5.17 2.48
C HIS A 131 12.91 -4.75 3.96
N PRO A 132 13.78 -3.84 4.41
CA PRO A 132 13.80 -3.41 5.82
C PRO A 132 12.45 -2.88 6.31
N LEU A 133 11.76 -2.06 5.53
CA LEU A 133 10.45 -1.50 5.89
C LEU A 133 9.40 -2.56 6.19
N PHE A 134 9.38 -3.66 5.43
CA PHE A 134 8.44 -4.74 5.68
C PHE A 134 8.63 -5.34 7.08
N LYS A 135 9.88 -5.58 7.47
CA LYS A 135 10.22 -6.09 8.80
C LYS A 135 9.94 -5.05 9.89
N GLU A 136 10.24 -3.79 9.61
CA GLU A 136 10.01 -2.69 10.53
C GLU A 136 8.52 -2.54 10.87
N TYR A 137 7.64 -2.52 9.87
CA TYR A 137 6.20 -2.41 10.10
C TYR A 137 5.63 -3.60 10.88
N LYS A 138 6.09 -4.82 10.63
CA LYS A 138 5.73 -5.97 11.49
C LYS A 138 6.15 -5.74 12.93
N SER A 139 7.35 -5.24 13.16
CA SER A 139 7.85 -4.93 14.50
C SER A 139 7.04 -3.83 15.19
N ILE A 140 6.74 -2.74 14.47
CA ILE A 140 5.92 -1.64 14.99
C ILE A 140 4.54 -2.17 15.40
N LEU A 141 3.86 -2.93 14.55
CA LEU A 141 2.54 -3.46 14.84
C LEU A 141 2.54 -4.42 16.03
N ARG A 142 3.58 -5.25 16.19
CA ARG A 142 3.75 -6.11 17.37
C ARG A 142 3.93 -5.30 18.67
N ASN A 143 4.72 -4.23 18.61
CA ASN A 143 4.92 -3.36 19.76
C ASN A 143 3.62 -2.62 20.14
N GLU A 144 2.87 -2.14 19.15
CA GLU A 144 1.55 -1.54 19.36
C GLU A 144 0.56 -2.54 19.99
N LEU A 145 0.58 -3.79 19.56
CA LEU A 145 -0.25 -4.85 20.10
C LEU A 145 0.16 -5.24 21.54
N ALA A 146 1.43 -5.14 21.88
CA ALA A 146 1.94 -5.46 23.20
C ALA A 146 1.60 -4.40 24.27
N GLY A 147 1.60 -3.11 23.92
CA GLY A 147 1.38 -2.05 24.90
C GLY A 147 1.04 -0.67 24.32
N GLY A 148 0.90 -0.53 23.02
CA GLY A 148 0.57 0.73 22.35
C GLY A 148 -0.93 1.03 22.29
N ILE A 149 -1.31 1.90 21.34
CA ILE A 149 -2.70 2.31 21.11
C ILE A 149 -3.56 1.12 20.69
N LEU A 150 -3.04 0.26 19.82
CA LEU A 150 -3.74 -0.95 19.38
C LEU A 150 -4.09 -1.87 20.56
N ALA A 151 -3.18 -2.03 21.51
CA ALA A 151 -3.42 -2.82 22.73
C ALA A 151 -4.51 -2.22 23.64
N GLN A 152 -4.67 -0.90 23.62
CA GLN A 152 -5.73 -0.21 24.36
C GLN A 152 -7.08 -0.33 23.66
N PHE A 153 -7.09 -0.35 22.36
CA PHE A 153 -8.29 -0.52 21.54
C PHE A 153 -8.88 -1.92 21.66
N LEU A 154 -8.02 -2.94 21.63
CA LEU A 154 -8.41 -4.35 21.73
C LEU A 154 -8.66 -4.76 23.18
N LYS A 155 -9.87 -5.21 23.49
CA LYS A 155 -10.33 -5.39 24.88
C LYS A 155 -9.98 -6.75 25.49
N ASN A 156 -9.75 -7.78 24.68
CA ASN A 156 -9.53 -9.13 25.21
C ASN A 156 -8.26 -9.81 24.67
N ALA A 157 -7.77 -10.79 25.42
CA ALA A 157 -6.53 -11.49 25.09
C ALA A 157 -6.64 -12.35 23.82
N GLU A 158 -7.80 -12.93 23.55
CA GLU A 158 -8.05 -13.77 22.39
C GLU A 158 -8.01 -12.92 21.09
N GLU A 159 -8.61 -11.75 21.13
CA GLU A 159 -8.58 -10.81 20.01
C GLU A 159 -7.15 -10.32 19.72
N LYS A 160 -6.39 -10.00 20.79
CA LYS A 160 -4.97 -9.63 20.67
C LYS A 160 -4.13 -10.76 20.06
N ARG A 161 -4.37 -12.00 20.50
CA ARG A 161 -3.67 -13.18 19.97
C ARG A 161 -3.98 -13.36 18.48
N ARG A 162 -5.26 -13.33 18.10
CA ARG A 162 -5.71 -13.47 16.70
C ARG A 162 -5.09 -12.41 15.79
N ILE A 163 -5.10 -11.15 16.22
CA ILE A 163 -4.50 -10.05 15.44
C ILE A 163 -2.98 -10.20 15.37
N GLY A 164 -2.33 -10.66 16.43
CA GLY A 164 -0.91 -10.97 16.41
C GLY A 164 -0.53 -12.04 15.39
N GLU A 165 -1.30 -13.12 15.34
CA GLU A 165 -1.14 -14.18 14.34
C GLU A 165 -1.37 -13.66 12.91
N SER A 166 -2.36 -12.79 12.72
CA SER A 166 -2.62 -12.15 11.43
C SER A 166 -1.46 -11.25 11.00
N ILE A 167 -0.93 -10.40 11.89
CA ILE A 167 0.25 -9.58 11.59
C ILE A 167 1.42 -10.45 11.12
N ASP A 168 1.63 -11.59 11.78
CA ASP A 168 2.71 -12.51 11.41
C ASP A 168 2.50 -13.16 10.04
N SER A 169 1.25 -13.42 9.69
CA SER A 169 0.86 -14.06 8.44
C SER A 169 0.72 -13.09 7.25
N ILE A 170 0.80 -11.76 7.47
CA ILE A 170 0.72 -10.79 6.36
C ILE A 170 1.71 -11.17 5.27
N SER A 171 1.17 -11.41 4.08
CA SER A 171 1.95 -11.74 2.89
C SER A 171 2.86 -10.57 2.50
N SER A 172 4.05 -10.91 2.03
CA SER A 172 4.99 -9.96 1.44
C SER A 172 4.75 -9.70 -0.05
N PHE A 173 3.82 -10.42 -0.66
CA PHE A 173 3.45 -10.27 -2.07
C PHE A 173 2.35 -9.23 -2.20
N ILE A 174 2.72 -8.12 -2.82
CA ILE A 174 1.88 -6.95 -3.06
C ILE A 174 1.39 -6.95 -4.50
#